data_bc08c26f1c66b0ab6d7af8facf7113d2
#
_entry.id   bc08c26f1c66b0ab6d7af8facf7113d2
#
_cell.length_a   1.000
_cell.length_b   1.000
_cell.length_c   1.000
_cell.angle_alpha   90.00
_cell.angle_beta   90.00
_cell.angle_gamma   90.00
#
_symmetry.space_group_name_H-M   'P 1'
#
loop_
_entity.id
_entity.type
_entity.pdbx_description
1 polymer ?
#
loop_
_entity_poly.entity_id
_entity_poly.type
_entity_poly.pdbx_seq_one_letter_code
_entity_poly.pdbx_strand_id
1 'polypeptide(L)'
;MELCNSATTQILVEQTETNWYPCNPSIAQGPDGYAAIVTFRNIYRHTGTTQTIHDPNGYIHTRNFFAQLSPDTLHAVEPWRELAGPSTPIHFASVQGIEDPRLYWHNGWRYTGTILQHHASGEHRVAVCDVEHGLLEIREASAGTIIKNQMPTGGEPEFIDAKACEDRLHGGAVVRNENGYIGIVHEVRWPGRVYVHRLARFDRTGKLLSESRPFKLSTEPIDFASGIVLHKDDLVISFGVMDRQALLVRIPFGESKGLFA
;
A
#
# COMPACT_ATOMS: atom_id res chain seq x y z
N MET A 1 -17.28 9.96 6.68
CA MET A 1 -16.83 11.36 6.92
C MET A 1 -15.86 11.67 5.78
N GLU A 2 -16.05 12.81 5.13
CA GLU A 2 -15.19 13.22 4.02
C GLU A 2 -13.81 13.64 4.52
N LEU A 3 -12.80 13.40 3.70
CA LEU A 3 -11.48 13.99 3.84
C LEU A 3 -11.65 15.54 3.81
N CYS A 4 -10.68 16.31 4.20
CA CYS A 4 -10.77 17.78 4.23
C CYS A 4 -11.16 18.37 2.84
N ASN A 5 -11.85 19.53 2.85
CA ASN A 5 -12.39 20.16 1.63
C ASN A 5 -11.33 20.62 0.62
N SER A 6 -10.09 20.78 1.04
CA SER A 6 -8.94 21.17 0.20
C SER A 6 -8.12 20.00 -0.34
N ALA A 7 -8.51 18.75 -0.04
CA ALA A 7 -7.84 17.58 -0.57
C ALA A 7 -8.00 17.50 -2.10
N THR A 8 -6.91 17.27 -2.80
CA THR A 8 -6.90 17.10 -4.27
C THR A 8 -6.46 15.72 -4.66
N THR A 9 -7.12 15.12 -5.65
CA THR A 9 -6.81 13.77 -6.13
C THR A 9 -6.18 13.82 -7.51
N GLN A 10 -5.16 12.98 -7.74
CA GLN A 10 -4.42 12.84 -8.98
C GLN A 10 -4.36 11.36 -9.37
N ILE A 11 -4.53 11.05 -10.65
CA ILE A 11 -4.27 9.71 -11.20
C ILE A 11 -2.76 9.51 -11.22
N LEU A 12 -2.29 8.42 -10.60
CA LEU A 12 -0.86 8.08 -10.58
C LEU A 12 -0.43 7.35 -11.84
N VAL A 13 -1.25 6.40 -12.29
CA VAL A 13 -1.03 5.66 -13.53
C VAL A 13 -2.37 5.25 -14.12
N GLU A 14 -2.48 5.34 -15.45
CA GLU A 14 -3.66 4.90 -16.20
C GLU A 14 -3.52 3.44 -16.63
N GLN A 15 -4.64 2.83 -16.96
CA GLN A 15 -4.65 1.51 -17.58
C GLN A 15 -4.00 1.57 -18.97
N THR A 16 -2.91 0.83 -19.16
CA THR A 16 -2.17 0.80 -20.43
C THR A 16 -2.35 -0.50 -21.20
N GLU A 17 -2.76 -1.57 -20.52
CA GLU A 17 -2.93 -2.90 -21.10
C GLU A 17 -4.37 -3.39 -20.95
N THR A 18 -4.91 -4.05 -21.97
CA THR A 18 -6.21 -4.71 -21.88
C THR A 18 -6.18 -5.82 -20.82
N ASN A 19 -7.22 -5.91 -20.01
CA ASN A 19 -7.38 -6.92 -18.94
C ASN A 19 -6.45 -6.77 -17.74
N TRP A 20 -5.66 -5.69 -17.66
CA TRP A 20 -4.84 -5.37 -16.49
C TRP A 20 -5.21 -3.99 -15.95
N TYR A 21 -5.50 -3.92 -14.67
CA TYR A 21 -6.00 -2.70 -14.03
C TYR A 21 -5.06 -2.27 -12.91
N PRO A 22 -4.64 -1.00 -12.88
CA PRO A 22 -3.77 -0.48 -11.84
C PRO A 22 -4.51 -0.38 -10.51
N CYS A 23 -3.89 -0.86 -9.44
CA CYS A 23 -4.45 -0.80 -8.09
C CYS A 23 -3.34 -0.73 -7.04
N ASN A 24 -3.71 -0.49 -5.81
CA ASN A 24 -2.89 -0.57 -4.60
C ASN A 24 -1.48 0.05 -4.76
N PRO A 25 -1.39 1.34 -5.15
CA PRO A 25 -0.10 2.00 -5.32
C PRO A 25 0.54 2.30 -3.96
N SER A 26 1.86 2.15 -3.85
CA SER A 26 2.61 2.56 -2.68
C SER A 26 3.67 3.59 -3.07
N ILE A 27 3.55 4.81 -2.54
CA ILE A 27 4.55 5.88 -2.68
C ILE A 27 5.48 5.88 -1.47
N ALA A 28 6.77 6.16 -1.72
CA ALA A 28 7.76 6.35 -0.66
C ALA A 28 8.77 7.44 -1.02
N GLN A 29 9.47 7.95 -0.01
CA GLN A 29 10.55 8.90 -0.16
C GLN A 29 11.90 8.23 0.08
N GLY A 30 12.85 8.48 -0.81
CA GLY A 30 14.26 8.13 -0.68
C GLY A 30 15.14 9.37 -0.64
N PRO A 31 16.47 9.22 -0.58
CA PRO A 31 17.40 10.34 -0.52
C PRO A 31 17.35 11.23 -1.78
N ASP A 32 17.10 10.63 -2.94
CA ASP A 32 17.11 11.33 -4.23
C ASP A 32 15.70 11.74 -4.71
N GLY A 33 14.68 11.65 -3.86
CA GLY A 33 13.31 12.04 -4.18
C GLY A 33 12.28 10.97 -3.85
N TYR A 34 11.25 10.89 -4.70
CA TYR A 34 10.11 10.01 -4.51
C TYR A 34 10.10 8.88 -5.53
N ALA A 35 9.55 7.75 -5.14
CA ALA A 35 9.24 6.67 -6.06
C ALA A 35 7.89 6.05 -5.72
N ALA A 36 7.32 5.34 -6.66
CA ALA A 36 6.12 4.56 -6.43
C ALA A 36 6.22 3.16 -7.05
N ILE A 37 5.50 2.24 -6.44
CA ILE A 37 5.19 0.93 -6.98
C ILE A 37 3.68 0.83 -7.17
N VAL A 38 3.24 0.25 -8.27
CA VAL A 38 1.81 0.04 -8.57
C VAL A 38 1.61 -1.42 -8.93
N THR A 39 0.60 -2.03 -8.35
CA THR A 39 0.17 -3.37 -8.73
C THR A 39 -0.82 -3.29 -9.89
N PHE A 40 -0.67 -4.15 -10.89
CA PHE A 40 -1.69 -4.41 -11.90
C PHE A 40 -2.30 -5.79 -11.64
N ARG A 41 -3.63 -5.85 -11.68
CA ARG A 41 -4.41 -7.07 -11.49
C ARG A 41 -5.34 -7.33 -12.67
N ASN A 42 -5.61 -8.61 -12.91
CA ASN A 42 -6.58 -9.06 -13.92
C ASN A 42 -8.03 -9.08 -13.42
N ILE A 43 -8.38 -8.20 -12.48
CA ILE A 43 -9.74 -8.07 -11.91
C ILE A 43 -10.45 -6.92 -12.63
N TYR A 44 -11.48 -7.21 -13.42
CA TYR A 44 -12.19 -6.17 -14.16
C TYR A 44 -13.48 -5.67 -13.47
N ARG A 45 -13.98 -6.37 -12.47
CA ARG A 45 -15.16 -5.97 -11.69
C ARG A 45 -15.04 -6.41 -10.24
N HIS A 46 -15.32 -5.49 -9.34
CA HIS A 46 -15.40 -5.76 -7.90
C HIS A 46 -16.73 -5.24 -7.37
N THR A 47 -17.49 -6.09 -6.66
CA THR A 47 -18.80 -5.74 -6.08
C THR A 47 -18.79 -5.77 -4.56
N GLY A 48 -17.61 -5.61 -3.93
CA GLY A 48 -17.44 -5.74 -2.49
C GLY A 48 -17.31 -7.19 -2.02
N THR A 49 -18.18 -8.09 -2.48
CA THR A 49 -18.19 -9.51 -2.09
C THR A 49 -17.71 -10.43 -3.19
N THR A 50 -17.82 -10.04 -4.45
CA THR A 50 -17.42 -10.84 -5.61
C THR A 50 -16.44 -10.08 -6.50
N GLN A 51 -15.53 -10.82 -7.10
CA GLN A 51 -14.58 -10.34 -8.10
C GLN A 51 -14.81 -11.08 -9.40
N THR A 52 -14.79 -10.36 -10.53
CA THR A 52 -14.78 -10.98 -11.86
C THR A 52 -13.37 -10.81 -12.43
N ILE A 53 -12.78 -11.91 -12.87
CA ILE A 53 -11.36 -12.04 -13.18
C ILE A 53 -11.19 -12.42 -14.65
N HIS A 54 -10.20 -11.85 -15.33
CA HIS A 54 -9.82 -12.22 -16.70
C HIS A 54 -8.85 -13.43 -16.70
N ASP A 55 -9.31 -14.54 -16.14
CA ASP A 55 -8.60 -15.81 -16.14
C ASP A 55 -9.61 -16.95 -16.16
N PRO A 56 -9.52 -17.90 -17.12
CA PRO A 56 -10.50 -19.00 -17.25
C PRO A 56 -10.46 -19.96 -16.05
N ASN A 57 -9.36 -20.01 -15.30
CA ASN A 57 -9.21 -20.84 -14.11
C ASN A 57 -9.53 -20.10 -12.82
N GLY A 58 -9.88 -18.80 -12.90
CA GLY A 58 -10.26 -17.98 -11.76
C GLY A 58 -9.08 -17.52 -10.89
N TYR A 59 -7.85 -17.53 -11.40
CA TYR A 59 -6.69 -17.02 -10.67
C TYR A 59 -6.57 -15.50 -10.79
N ILE A 60 -6.29 -14.85 -9.68
CA ILE A 60 -5.86 -13.47 -9.64
C ILE A 60 -4.35 -13.45 -9.92
N HIS A 61 -3.96 -12.75 -10.96
CA HIS A 61 -2.55 -12.49 -11.26
C HIS A 61 -2.20 -11.07 -10.86
N THR A 62 -1.02 -10.89 -10.25
CA THR A 62 -0.48 -9.59 -9.86
C THR A 62 0.85 -9.34 -10.55
N ARG A 63 1.01 -8.14 -11.12
CA ARG A 63 2.26 -7.62 -11.69
C ARG A 63 2.56 -6.30 -11.01
N ASN A 64 3.79 -6.08 -10.61
CA ASN A 64 4.19 -4.85 -9.94
C ASN A 64 5.07 -4.02 -10.86
N PHE A 65 4.82 -2.72 -10.90
CA PHE A 65 5.55 -1.77 -11.72
C PHE A 65 6.12 -0.68 -10.82
N PHE A 66 7.34 -0.26 -11.09
CA PHE A 66 8.05 0.77 -10.35
C PHE A 66 8.37 1.95 -11.25
N ALA A 67 8.32 3.17 -10.69
CA ALA A 67 8.84 4.37 -11.32
C ALA A 67 9.36 5.36 -10.26
N GLN A 68 10.40 6.09 -10.63
CA GLN A 68 10.78 7.31 -9.93
C GLN A 68 9.81 8.44 -10.29
N LEU A 69 9.53 9.31 -9.32
CA LEU A 69 8.57 10.39 -9.46
C LEU A 69 9.27 11.74 -9.40
N SER A 70 8.78 12.67 -10.20
CA SER A 70 9.20 14.09 -10.14
C SER A 70 8.96 14.64 -8.74
N PRO A 71 9.97 15.29 -8.13
CA PRO A 71 9.82 15.89 -6.81
C PRO A 71 8.86 17.09 -6.81
N ASP A 72 8.51 17.63 -7.98
CA ASP A 72 7.59 18.75 -8.08
C ASP A 72 6.15 18.35 -8.28
N THR A 73 5.90 17.35 -9.14
CA THR A 73 4.56 16.98 -9.61
C THR A 73 4.08 15.63 -9.10
N LEU A 74 4.99 14.76 -8.68
CA LEU A 74 4.76 13.34 -8.36
C LEU A 74 4.26 12.51 -9.56
N HIS A 75 4.48 12.98 -10.79
CA HIS A 75 4.34 12.15 -11.98
C HIS A 75 5.61 11.33 -12.23
N ALA A 76 5.47 10.17 -12.85
CA ALA A 76 6.62 9.35 -13.24
C ALA A 76 7.54 10.14 -14.19
N VAL A 77 8.85 10.12 -13.90
CA VAL A 77 9.87 10.79 -14.74
C VAL A 77 10.34 9.90 -15.88
N GLU A 78 10.12 8.60 -15.77
CA GLU A 78 10.44 7.58 -16.76
C GLU A 78 9.25 6.64 -16.94
N PRO A 79 9.19 5.85 -18.01
CA PRO A 79 8.17 4.82 -18.16
C PRO A 79 8.17 3.83 -16.98
N TRP A 80 6.99 3.41 -16.55
CA TRP A 80 6.84 2.40 -15.53
C TRP A 80 7.55 1.11 -15.94
N ARG A 81 8.46 0.62 -15.08
CA ARG A 81 9.22 -0.60 -15.28
C ARG A 81 8.57 -1.76 -14.52
N GLU A 82 8.26 -2.85 -15.22
CA GLU A 82 7.79 -4.06 -14.57
C GLU A 82 8.89 -4.68 -13.73
N LEU A 83 8.55 -5.05 -12.51
CA LEU A 83 9.44 -5.74 -11.59
C LEU A 83 9.36 -7.25 -11.82
N ALA A 84 10.51 -7.93 -11.67
CA ALA A 84 10.54 -9.38 -11.75
C ALA A 84 9.61 -9.99 -10.69
N GLY A 85 8.69 -10.83 -11.14
CA GLY A 85 7.86 -11.62 -10.25
C GLY A 85 8.69 -12.64 -9.45
N PRO A 86 8.13 -13.23 -8.40
CA PRO A 86 8.82 -14.27 -7.64
C PRO A 86 9.04 -15.51 -8.52
N SER A 87 10.29 -15.98 -8.60
CA SER A 87 10.65 -17.23 -9.28
C SER A 87 10.32 -18.48 -8.47
N THR A 88 9.54 -18.35 -7.41
CA THR A 88 9.17 -19.47 -6.54
C THR A 88 8.16 -20.41 -7.22
N PRO A 89 8.19 -21.72 -6.92
CA PRO A 89 7.18 -22.63 -7.41
C PRO A 89 5.77 -22.13 -7.08
N ILE A 90 4.86 -22.22 -8.06
CA ILE A 90 3.46 -21.91 -7.83
C ILE A 90 2.84 -23.15 -7.20
N HIS A 91 2.53 -23.05 -5.91
CA HIS A 91 1.62 -23.98 -5.27
C HIS A 91 0.18 -23.56 -5.57
N PHE A 92 -0.79 -24.40 -5.21
CA PHE A 92 -2.21 -24.12 -5.41
C PHE A 92 -2.60 -22.87 -4.60
N ALA A 93 -2.68 -21.74 -5.28
CA ALA A 93 -3.04 -20.45 -4.68
C ALA A 93 -3.97 -19.68 -5.62
N SER A 94 -5.03 -19.08 -5.06
CA SER A 94 -5.97 -18.25 -5.80
C SER A 94 -5.36 -16.93 -6.31
N VAL A 95 -4.25 -16.51 -5.72
CA VAL A 95 -3.51 -15.30 -6.10
C VAL A 95 -2.06 -15.64 -6.40
N GLN A 96 -1.60 -15.19 -7.55
CA GLN A 96 -0.24 -15.37 -8.04
C GLN A 96 0.46 -14.02 -8.15
N GLY A 97 1.73 -13.98 -7.75
CA GLY A 97 2.52 -12.75 -7.63
C GLY A 97 2.51 -12.18 -6.22
N ILE A 98 3.01 -10.97 -6.08
CA ILE A 98 3.14 -10.25 -4.81
C ILE A 98 2.03 -9.19 -4.73
N GLU A 99 1.15 -9.32 -3.73
CA GLU A 99 0.05 -8.40 -3.49
C GLU A 99 0.43 -7.28 -2.52
N ASP A 100 -0.31 -6.16 -2.63
CA ASP A 100 -0.33 -5.07 -1.66
C ASP A 100 1.08 -4.58 -1.30
N PRO A 101 1.90 -4.17 -2.30
CA PRO A 101 3.27 -3.74 -2.05
C PRO A 101 3.30 -2.51 -1.16
N ARG A 102 4.32 -2.46 -0.27
CA ARG A 102 4.66 -1.30 0.54
C ARG A 102 6.10 -0.93 0.25
N LEU A 103 6.25 0.15 -0.51
CA LEU A 103 7.56 0.65 -0.92
C LEU A 103 8.24 1.40 0.24
N TYR A 104 9.54 1.26 0.37
CA TYR A 104 10.36 2.00 1.32
C TYR A 104 11.81 2.08 0.84
N TRP A 105 12.57 3.03 1.39
CA TRP A 105 14.01 3.14 1.16
C TRP A 105 14.81 2.50 2.30
N HIS A 106 15.72 1.59 1.97
CA HIS A 106 16.69 1.03 2.91
C HIS A 106 17.94 0.54 2.15
N ASN A 107 18.96 1.44 2.02
CA ASN A 107 20.16 1.18 1.20
C ASN A 107 19.83 0.78 -0.26
N GLY A 108 18.78 1.34 -0.82
CA GLY A 108 18.15 1.00 -2.08
C GLY A 108 16.63 0.96 -1.96
N TRP A 109 15.93 0.99 -3.08
CA TRP A 109 14.49 0.83 -3.10
C TRP A 109 14.09 -0.61 -2.82
N ARG A 110 13.27 -0.79 -1.78
CA ARG A 110 12.73 -2.09 -1.37
C ARG A 110 11.23 -2.01 -1.21
N TYR A 111 10.58 -3.16 -1.30
CA TYR A 111 9.17 -3.27 -0.95
C TYR A 111 8.88 -4.57 -0.21
N THR A 112 7.89 -4.53 0.64
CA THR A 112 7.26 -5.74 1.19
C THR A 112 5.93 -5.93 0.51
N GLY A 113 5.47 -7.17 0.43
CA GLY A 113 4.13 -7.49 -0.03
C GLY A 113 3.71 -8.88 0.43
N THR A 114 2.47 -9.23 0.18
CA THR A 114 1.94 -10.54 0.54
C THR A 114 2.13 -11.52 -0.61
N ILE A 115 2.63 -12.72 -0.31
CA ILE A 115 2.75 -13.82 -1.26
C ILE A 115 2.01 -15.05 -0.73
N LEU A 116 1.14 -15.64 -1.56
CA LEU A 116 0.36 -16.84 -1.24
C LEU A 116 0.90 -18.07 -1.95
N GLN A 117 1.38 -17.92 -3.17
CA GLN A 117 1.83 -19.01 -4.03
C GLN A 117 3.05 -19.78 -3.52
N HIS A 118 3.74 -19.25 -2.51
CA HIS A 118 4.97 -19.84 -1.98
C HIS A 118 4.74 -21.14 -1.19
N HIS A 119 3.58 -21.31 -0.59
CA HIS A 119 3.30 -22.47 0.27
C HIS A 119 2.04 -23.22 -0.16
N ALA A 120 2.10 -24.56 -0.11
CA ALA A 120 1.00 -25.42 -0.54
C ALA A 120 -0.29 -25.24 0.28
N SER A 121 -0.22 -24.75 1.52
CA SER A 121 -1.38 -24.42 2.34
C SER A 121 -2.13 -23.16 1.87
N GLY A 122 -1.54 -22.35 0.97
CA GLY A 122 -2.08 -21.04 0.59
C GLY A 122 -1.99 -19.99 1.71
N GLU A 123 -1.14 -20.24 2.73
CA GLU A 123 -0.91 -19.27 3.80
C GLU A 123 -0.23 -18.01 3.28
N HIS A 124 -0.65 -16.88 3.82
CA HIS A 124 -0.04 -15.60 3.53
C HIS A 124 1.36 -15.51 4.14
N ARG A 125 2.36 -15.15 3.33
CA ARG A 125 3.73 -14.89 3.74
C ARG A 125 4.10 -13.45 3.37
N VAL A 126 5.07 -12.86 4.06
CA VAL A 126 5.65 -11.57 3.64
C VAL A 126 6.82 -11.85 2.68
N ALA A 127 6.73 -11.31 1.48
CA ALA A 127 7.87 -11.18 0.59
C ALA A 127 8.57 -9.85 0.89
N VAL A 128 9.88 -9.89 1.07
CA VAL A 128 10.77 -8.71 1.09
C VAL A 128 11.52 -8.71 -0.23
N CYS A 129 11.41 -7.63 -0.98
CA CYS A 129 11.96 -7.53 -2.31
C CYS A 129 12.81 -6.27 -2.47
N ASP A 130 13.86 -6.40 -3.26
CA ASP A 130 14.63 -5.30 -3.80
C ASP A 130 14.12 -4.95 -5.20
N VAL A 131 14.02 -3.66 -5.52
CA VAL A 131 13.50 -3.20 -6.80
C VAL A 131 14.40 -3.62 -7.98
N GLU A 132 15.72 -3.72 -7.77
CA GLU A 132 16.67 -4.09 -8.82
C GLU A 132 16.94 -5.60 -8.86
N HIS A 133 16.93 -6.28 -7.71
CA HIS A 133 17.36 -7.67 -7.59
C HIS A 133 16.19 -8.66 -7.40
N GLY A 134 14.98 -8.17 -7.20
CA GLY A 134 13.79 -9.00 -7.00
C GLY A 134 13.66 -9.54 -5.58
N LEU A 135 13.12 -10.76 -5.45
CA LEU A 135 12.83 -11.38 -4.15
C LEU A 135 14.11 -11.65 -3.35
N LEU A 136 14.22 -11.04 -2.17
CA LEU A 136 15.33 -11.25 -1.23
C LEU A 136 15.01 -12.32 -0.20
N GLU A 137 13.81 -12.26 0.38
CA GLU A 137 13.42 -13.07 1.54
C GLU A 137 11.92 -13.34 1.55
N ILE A 138 11.53 -14.49 2.05
CA ILE A 138 10.14 -14.79 2.41
C ILE A 138 10.10 -15.03 3.91
N ARG A 139 9.35 -14.21 4.63
CA ARG A 139 9.19 -14.29 6.08
C ARG A 139 7.93 -15.03 6.44
N GLU A 140 8.07 -15.97 7.35
CA GLU A 140 6.92 -16.61 8.00
C GLU A 140 6.27 -15.64 8.98
N ALA A 141 4.94 -15.71 9.06
CA ALA A 141 4.27 -15.03 10.16
C ALA A 141 4.69 -15.69 11.49
N SER A 142 5.22 -14.93 12.42
CA SER A 142 5.29 -15.40 13.80
C SER A 142 3.86 -15.69 14.27
N ALA A 143 3.69 -16.76 15.08
CA ALA A 143 2.39 -17.15 15.60
C ALA A 143 1.65 -15.95 16.21
N GLY A 144 0.47 -15.63 15.68
CA GLY A 144 -0.34 -14.48 16.13
C GLY A 144 -0.07 -13.15 15.43
N THR A 145 0.89 -13.04 14.51
CA THR A 145 1.14 -11.82 13.75
C THR A 145 0.41 -11.87 12.42
N ILE A 146 -0.51 -10.94 12.19
CA ILE A 146 -1.12 -10.78 10.86
C ILE A 146 -0.12 -10.01 9.98
N ILE A 147 0.44 -10.69 9.02
CA ILE A 147 1.48 -10.17 8.09
C ILE A 147 1.08 -8.84 7.45
N LYS A 148 -0.21 -8.65 7.13
CA LYS A 148 -0.74 -7.42 6.54
C LYS A 148 -0.66 -6.18 7.46
N ASN A 149 -0.25 -6.35 8.71
CA ASN A 149 -0.16 -5.26 9.68
C ASN A 149 1.22 -4.63 9.78
N GLN A 150 2.25 -5.24 9.18
CA GLN A 150 3.61 -4.70 9.26
C GLN A 150 3.81 -3.56 8.27
N MET A 151 4.13 -2.38 8.80
CA MET A 151 4.42 -1.15 8.04
C MET A 151 5.94 -0.91 8.06
N PRO A 152 6.65 -1.08 6.92
CA PRO A 152 8.10 -0.88 6.89
C PRO A 152 8.45 0.59 7.09
N THR A 153 9.49 0.87 7.89
CA THR A 153 9.96 2.22 8.21
C THR A 153 11.17 2.65 7.38
N GLY A 154 11.91 1.69 6.83
CA GLY A 154 13.20 1.91 6.21
C GLY A 154 14.35 2.17 7.21
N GLY A 155 14.11 2.02 8.53
CA GLY A 155 15.08 2.29 9.59
C GLY A 155 14.84 1.44 10.84
N GLU A 156 15.10 2.01 12.01
CA GLU A 156 14.83 1.39 13.30
C GLU A 156 13.63 2.09 13.98
N PRO A 157 12.60 1.35 14.44
CA PRO A 157 12.40 -0.09 14.22
C PRO A 157 12.17 -0.41 12.72
N GLU A 158 12.54 -1.60 12.27
CA GLU A 158 12.37 -2.00 10.87
C GLU A 158 10.90 -2.00 10.43
N PHE A 159 10.00 -2.38 11.32
CA PHE A 159 8.55 -2.40 11.12
C PHE A 159 7.80 -1.81 12.30
N ILE A 160 6.71 -1.14 12.00
CA ILE A 160 5.67 -0.77 12.97
C ILE A 160 4.48 -1.68 12.75
N ASP A 161 3.98 -2.32 13.82
CA ASP A 161 2.80 -3.18 13.74
C ASP A 161 1.53 -2.34 13.92
N ALA A 162 0.63 -2.37 12.96
CA ALA A 162 -0.65 -1.69 13.03
C ALA A 162 -1.56 -2.19 14.18
N LYS A 163 -1.33 -3.40 14.69
CA LYS A 163 -2.01 -3.89 15.90
C LYS A 163 -1.77 -3.01 17.13
N ALA A 164 -0.68 -2.21 17.14
CA ALA A 164 -0.49 -1.21 18.18
C ALA A 164 -1.65 -0.20 18.24
N CYS A 165 -2.39 0.00 17.13
CA CYS A 165 -3.56 0.86 17.10
C CYS A 165 -4.80 0.14 17.69
N GLU A 166 -5.30 -0.85 16.99
CA GLU A 166 -6.41 -1.72 17.43
C GLU A 166 -6.33 -3.06 16.65
N ASP A 167 -6.76 -4.17 17.24
CA ASP A 167 -6.70 -5.52 16.61
C ASP A 167 -7.41 -5.62 15.25
N ARG A 168 -8.39 -4.76 14.99
CA ARG A 168 -9.15 -4.71 13.73
C ARG A 168 -8.50 -3.89 12.64
N LEU A 169 -7.42 -3.15 12.93
CA LEU A 169 -6.76 -2.28 11.98
C LEU A 169 -5.64 -3.03 11.24
N HIS A 170 -5.55 -2.74 9.96
CA HIS A 170 -4.50 -3.25 9.07
C HIS A 170 -3.57 -2.10 8.66
N GLY A 171 -2.28 -2.38 8.59
CA GLY A 171 -1.27 -1.41 8.20
C GLY A 171 -1.27 -1.12 6.70
N GLY A 172 -1.17 0.16 6.35
CA GLY A 172 -0.77 0.62 5.04
C GLY A 172 0.74 0.88 4.98
N ALA A 173 1.14 2.13 5.19
CA ALA A 173 2.54 2.57 5.20
C ALA A 173 2.79 3.62 6.29
N VAL A 174 4.05 3.91 6.54
CA VAL A 174 4.48 4.99 7.44
C VAL A 174 5.47 5.91 6.75
N VAL A 175 5.47 7.18 7.16
CA VAL A 175 6.49 8.17 6.82
C VAL A 175 7.12 8.70 8.10
N ARG A 176 8.44 8.86 8.08
CA ARG A 176 9.18 9.44 9.20
C ARG A 176 8.98 10.95 9.25
N ASN A 177 8.83 11.50 10.46
CA ASN A 177 8.85 12.92 10.73
C ASN A 177 9.84 13.24 11.87
N GLU A 178 9.93 14.48 12.28
CA GLU A 178 10.88 14.93 13.33
C GLU A 178 10.65 14.21 14.68
N ASN A 179 9.42 13.84 15.01
CA ASN A 179 9.01 13.30 16.32
C ASN A 179 8.81 11.78 16.33
N GLY A 180 8.91 11.10 15.17
CA GLY A 180 8.64 9.68 15.02
C GLY A 180 8.09 9.34 13.66
N TYR A 181 6.88 8.77 13.60
CA TYR A 181 6.26 8.34 12.35
C TYR A 181 4.79 8.75 12.28
N ILE A 182 4.33 8.97 11.05
CA ILE A 182 2.91 9.08 10.72
C ILE A 182 2.58 7.89 9.81
N GLY A 183 1.59 7.10 10.20
CA GLY A 183 1.13 5.94 9.42
C GLY A 183 -0.29 6.13 8.93
N ILE A 184 -0.61 5.43 7.84
CA ILE A 184 -1.98 5.21 7.38
C ILE A 184 -2.38 3.79 7.74
N VAL A 185 -3.50 3.64 8.43
CA VAL A 185 -4.09 2.35 8.80
C VAL A 185 -5.53 2.29 8.33
N HIS A 186 -6.08 1.10 8.15
CA HIS A 186 -7.45 0.93 7.71
C HIS A 186 -8.16 -0.21 8.44
N GLU A 187 -9.48 -0.12 8.54
CA GLU A 187 -10.37 -1.20 8.92
C GLU A 187 -11.29 -1.57 7.75
N VAL A 188 -11.72 -2.83 7.71
CA VAL A 188 -12.73 -3.31 6.76
C VAL A 188 -14.03 -3.53 7.52
N ARG A 189 -15.08 -2.78 7.16
CA ARG A 189 -16.41 -2.87 7.76
C ARG A 189 -17.33 -3.76 6.95
N TRP A 190 -18.00 -4.67 7.62
CA TRP A 190 -19.00 -5.57 7.05
C TRP A 190 -20.42 -5.19 7.51
N PRO A 191 -21.48 -5.49 6.73
CA PRO A 191 -21.47 -6.03 5.37
C PRO A 191 -21.05 -4.98 4.33
N GLY A 192 -20.65 -5.42 3.12
CA GLY A 192 -20.33 -4.53 1.99
C GLY A 192 -18.85 -4.27 1.78
N ARG A 193 -17.97 -4.75 2.67
CA ARG A 193 -16.51 -4.57 2.55
C ARG A 193 -16.10 -3.11 2.35
N VAL A 194 -16.55 -2.25 3.25
CA VAL A 194 -16.25 -0.81 3.22
C VAL A 194 -14.94 -0.56 3.95
N TYR A 195 -13.99 0.06 3.25
CA TYR A 195 -12.72 0.48 3.84
C TYR A 195 -12.85 1.84 4.51
N VAL A 196 -12.26 1.98 5.68
CA VAL A 196 -12.22 3.22 6.44
C VAL A 196 -10.80 3.40 6.97
N HIS A 197 -10.24 4.59 6.79
CA HIS A 197 -8.85 4.90 7.12
C HIS A 197 -8.72 5.75 8.36
N ARG A 198 -7.55 5.67 9.00
CA ARG A 198 -7.09 6.58 10.05
C ARG A 198 -5.63 6.93 9.81
N LEU A 199 -5.23 8.13 10.19
CA LEU A 199 -3.83 8.45 10.42
C LEU A 199 -3.48 8.04 11.85
N ALA A 200 -2.29 7.48 12.03
CA ALA A 200 -1.75 7.11 13.33
C ALA A 200 -0.39 7.76 13.52
N ARG A 201 -0.15 8.32 14.71
CA ARG A 201 1.17 8.86 15.09
C ARG A 201 1.86 7.88 16.00
N PHE A 202 3.12 7.63 15.71
CA PHE A 202 3.98 6.76 16.52
C PHE A 202 5.23 7.54 16.94
N ASP A 203 5.76 7.23 18.11
CA ASP A 203 7.07 7.72 18.51
C ASP A 203 8.22 7.04 17.72
N ARG A 204 9.45 7.40 18.02
CA ARG A 204 10.63 6.85 17.33
C ARG A 204 10.84 5.35 17.58
N THR A 205 10.21 4.78 18.60
CA THR A 205 10.27 3.35 18.93
C THR A 205 9.14 2.55 18.26
N GLY A 206 8.22 3.22 17.55
CA GLY A 206 7.03 2.61 16.94
C GLY A 206 5.85 2.47 17.91
N LYS A 207 5.89 3.08 19.10
CA LYS A 207 4.77 3.09 20.04
C LYS A 207 3.72 4.10 19.58
N LEU A 208 2.46 3.68 19.55
CA LEU A 208 1.32 4.54 19.21
C LEU A 208 1.18 5.71 20.21
N LEU A 209 1.07 6.91 19.69
CA LEU A 209 0.83 8.15 20.44
C LEU A 209 -0.62 8.63 20.29
N SER A 210 -1.17 8.61 19.09
CA SER A 210 -2.55 9.05 18.82
C SER A 210 -3.04 8.55 17.48
N GLU A 211 -4.37 8.47 17.33
CA GLU A 211 -5.06 8.17 16.08
C GLU A 211 -5.98 9.33 15.68
N SER A 212 -6.18 9.49 14.39
CA SER A 212 -7.17 10.41 13.85
C SER A 212 -8.58 9.84 13.94
N ARG A 213 -9.58 10.70 13.79
CA ARG A 213 -10.93 10.26 13.45
C ARG A 213 -10.93 9.48 12.13
N PRO A 214 -11.88 8.53 11.94
CA PRO A 214 -11.96 7.74 10.72
C PRO A 214 -12.41 8.59 9.52
N PHE A 215 -11.85 8.32 8.34
CA PHE A 215 -12.20 8.99 7.09
C PHE A 215 -12.18 8.01 5.91
N LYS A 216 -12.73 8.43 4.77
CA LYS A 216 -12.67 7.74 3.50
C LYS A 216 -11.83 8.54 2.50
N LEU A 217 -11.14 7.83 1.60
CA LEU A 217 -10.34 8.42 0.53
C LEU A 217 -11.15 8.63 -0.75
N SER A 218 -12.25 7.88 -0.92
CA SER A 218 -13.16 7.99 -2.04
C SER A 218 -14.61 7.77 -1.61
N THR A 219 -15.56 7.97 -2.53
CA THR A 219 -16.97 7.62 -2.33
C THR A 219 -17.25 6.13 -2.51
N GLU A 220 -16.33 5.40 -3.15
CA GLU A 220 -16.44 3.96 -3.40
C GLU A 220 -16.25 3.14 -2.12
N PRO A 221 -16.85 1.94 -2.02
CA PRO A 221 -16.72 1.10 -0.83
C PRO A 221 -15.28 0.62 -0.59
N ILE A 222 -14.54 0.33 -1.67
CA ILE A 222 -13.19 -0.20 -1.60
C ILE A 222 -12.21 0.87 -2.06
N ASP A 223 -11.50 1.44 -1.09
CA ASP A 223 -10.36 2.32 -1.30
C ASP A 223 -9.22 1.87 -0.36
N PHE A 224 -8.13 1.38 -0.90
CA PHE A 224 -7.04 0.78 -0.15
C PHE A 224 -5.79 1.64 -0.20
N ALA A 225 -5.38 2.19 0.95
CA ALA A 225 -4.16 2.99 1.08
C ALA A 225 -2.96 2.12 1.46
N SER A 226 -1.86 2.23 0.70
CA SER A 226 -0.63 1.47 0.92
C SER A 226 0.66 2.28 0.88
N GLY A 227 0.58 3.59 0.66
CA GLY A 227 1.74 4.50 0.68
C GLY A 227 1.39 5.85 1.29
N ILE A 228 2.37 6.48 1.95
CA ILE A 228 2.26 7.80 2.56
C ILE A 228 3.61 8.51 2.55
N VAL A 229 3.64 9.77 2.14
CA VAL A 229 4.85 10.62 2.20
C VAL A 229 4.50 12.04 2.62
N LEU A 230 5.51 12.77 3.10
CA LEU A 230 5.46 14.23 3.22
C LEU A 230 6.03 14.83 1.93
N HIS A 231 5.28 15.70 1.29
CA HIS A 231 5.68 16.35 0.06
C HIS A 231 5.41 17.86 0.16
N LYS A 232 6.46 18.64 0.29
CA LYS A 232 6.35 20.10 0.58
C LYS A 232 5.53 20.29 1.87
N ASP A 233 4.41 20.99 1.79
CA ASP A 233 3.51 21.24 2.91
C ASP A 233 2.30 20.31 2.93
N ASP A 234 2.35 19.21 2.14
CA ASP A 234 1.25 18.25 2.02
C ASP A 234 1.62 16.89 2.60
N LEU A 235 0.62 16.21 3.15
CA LEU A 235 0.61 14.78 3.36
C LEU A 235 0.03 14.13 2.09
N VAL A 236 0.81 13.29 1.43
CA VAL A 236 0.37 12.59 0.22
C VAL A 236 0.16 11.12 0.53
N ILE A 237 -1.03 10.62 0.20
CA ILE A 237 -1.40 9.22 0.38
C ILE A 237 -1.65 8.59 -0.99
N SER A 238 -1.02 7.46 -1.26
CA SER A 238 -1.33 6.64 -2.43
C SER A 238 -2.35 5.56 -2.08
N PHE A 239 -3.34 5.39 -2.94
CA PHE A 239 -4.43 4.45 -2.71
C PHE A 239 -5.01 3.89 -4.00
N GLY A 240 -5.53 2.67 -3.91
CA GLY A 240 -6.29 2.02 -4.97
C GLY A 240 -7.79 2.17 -4.76
N VAL A 241 -8.56 2.24 -5.85
CA VAL A 241 -10.02 2.26 -5.81
C VAL A 241 -10.58 1.10 -6.62
N MET A 242 -11.41 0.27 -5.99
CA MET A 242 -12.14 -0.87 -6.59
C MET A 242 -11.23 -1.86 -7.34
N ASP A 243 -9.96 -1.98 -6.96
CA ASP A 243 -8.91 -2.75 -7.68
C ASP A 243 -8.75 -2.35 -9.17
N ARG A 244 -9.05 -1.09 -9.54
CA ARG A 244 -9.08 -0.60 -10.92
C ARG A 244 -8.42 0.75 -11.15
N GLN A 245 -8.09 1.48 -10.10
CA GLN A 245 -7.46 2.79 -10.19
C GLN A 245 -6.34 2.91 -9.17
N ALA A 246 -5.27 3.56 -9.56
CA ALA A 246 -4.13 3.91 -8.70
C ALA A 246 -4.04 5.44 -8.62
N LEU A 247 -4.26 5.99 -7.42
CA LEU A 247 -4.45 7.41 -7.18
C LEU A 247 -3.49 7.92 -6.10
N LEU A 248 -3.23 9.22 -6.13
CA LEU A 248 -2.66 9.99 -5.04
C LEU A 248 -3.69 11.00 -4.54
N VAL A 249 -3.78 11.18 -3.24
CA VAL A 249 -4.48 12.31 -2.64
C VAL A 249 -3.49 13.17 -1.87
N ARG A 250 -3.57 14.48 -2.06
CA ARG A 250 -2.79 15.50 -1.34
C ARG A 250 -3.69 16.14 -0.29
N ILE A 251 -3.20 16.18 0.93
CA ILE A 251 -3.88 16.78 2.09
C ILE A 251 -2.94 17.82 2.67
N PRO A 252 -3.28 19.11 2.70
CA PRO A 252 -2.46 20.11 3.37
C PRO A 252 -2.10 19.65 4.79
N PHE A 253 -0.81 19.64 5.13
CA PHE A 253 -0.36 19.05 6.40
C PHE A 253 -0.95 19.76 7.62
N GLY A 254 -1.21 21.07 7.49
CA GLY A 254 -1.92 21.84 8.51
C GLY A 254 -3.34 21.29 8.79
N GLU A 255 -4.07 20.88 7.74
CA GLU A 255 -5.42 20.32 7.87
C GLU A 255 -5.41 18.87 8.34
N SER A 256 -4.36 18.09 8.00
CA SER A 256 -4.23 16.73 8.52
C SER A 256 -4.16 16.69 10.05
N LYS A 257 -3.64 17.74 10.68
CA LYS A 257 -3.64 17.89 12.15
C LYS A 257 -5.05 17.97 12.73
N GLY A 258 -5.99 18.58 12.01
CA GLY A 258 -7.41 18.63 12.39
C GLY A 258 -8.11 17.27 12.38
N LEU A 259 -7.54 16.27 11.73
CA LEU A 259 -8.06 14.90 11.79
C LEU A 259 -7.81 14.23 13.14
N PHE A 260 -6.85 14.73 13.94
CA PHE A 260 -6.50 14.22 15.28
C PHE A 260 -7.24 14.97 16.42
N ALA A 261 -8.12 15.88 16.08
CA ALA A 261 -8.89 16.69 17.05
C ALA A 261 -10.17 15.99 17.51
#